data_07fd589d44d21f3909f2b2842f2d378b
#
_entry.id   07fd589d44d21f3909f2b2842f2d378b
#
_cell.length_a   1.000
_cell.length_b   1.000
_cell.length_c   1.000
_cell.angle_alpha   90.00
_cell.angle_beta   90.00
_cell.angle_gamma   90.00
#
_symmetry.space_group_name_H-M   'P 1'
#
loop_
_entity.id
_entity.type
_entity.pdbx_description
1 polymer ?
#
loop_
_entity_poly.entity_id
_entity_poly.type
_entity_poly.pdbx_seq_one_letter_code
_entity_poly.pdbx_strand_id
1 'polypeptide(L)'
;MSKVSALARGFSTFVNWFNGAAALICGIWMMLSALIDLPLSWNDWMPLSIYDPFPLHDVFFTTHFWPGLALLLINGAPNIAAIVAHRRRSSSWPQWCLLAGMLLIAWTVVELVVIPNGPSVFYLVVGIFQTTAAIALIKLGVQ
;
A
#
# COMPACT_ATOMS: atom_id res chain seq x y z
N MET A 1 18.73 19.48 -12.47
CA MET A 1 17.82 18.87 -11.48
C MET A 1 18.31 19.22 -10.09
N SER A 2 17.46 19.76 -9.22
CA SER A 2 17.87 20.10 -7.84
C SER A 2 18.12 18.82 -7.02
N LYS A 3 18.94 18.94 -5.94
CA LYS A 3 19.17 17.79 -5.03
C LYS A 3 17.85 17.29 -4.42
N VAL A 4 16.90 18.19 -4.14
CA VAL A 4 15.58 17.87 -3.59
C VAL A 4 14.77 17.04 -4.60
N SER A 5 14.75 17.43 -5.88
CA SER A 5 14.01 16.67 -6.90
C SER A 5 14.61 15.28 -7.14
N ALA A 6 15.93 15.15 -7.08
CA ALA A 6 16.60 13.85 -7.19
C ALA A 6 16.24 12.92 -6.02
N LEU A 7 16.28 13.45 -4.79
CA LEU A 7 15.92 12.68 -3.59
C LEU A 7 14.45 12.27 -3.60
N ALA A 8 13.54 13.20 -3.89
CA ALA A 8 12.11 12.91 -3.96
C ALA A 8 11.79 11.85 -5.02
N ARG A 9 12.45 11.91 -6.20
CA ARG A 9 12.31 10.91 -7.26
C ARG A 9 12.79 9.54 -6.81
N GLY A 10 14.01 9.46 -6.26
CA GLY A 10 14.59 8.20 -5.80
C GLY A 10 13.74 7.55 -4.70
N PHE A 11 13.32 8.32 -3.71
CA PHE A 11 12.45 7.86 -2.65
C PHE A 11 11.10 7.36 -3.18
N SER A 12 10.39 8.17 -4.00
CA SER A 12 9.09 7.77 -4.56
C SER A 12 9.21 6.50 -5.41
N THR A 13 10.26 6.38 -6.23
CA THR A 13 10.49 5.18 -7.03
C THR A 13 10.72 3.96 -6.14
N PHE A 14 11.57 4.06 -5.12
CA PHE A 14 11.83 2.97 -4.18
C PHE A 14 10.55 2.54 -3.46
N VAL A 15 9.80 3.48 -2.89
CA VAL A 15 8.58 3.18 -2.12
C VAL A 15 7.51 2.55 -3.01
N ASN A 16 7.31 3.05 -4.23
CA ASN A 16 6.36 2.45 -5.17
C ASN A 16 6.71 0.99 -5.49
N TRP A 17 7.99 0.69 -5.72
CA TRP A 17 8.44 -0.69 -5.96
C TRP A 17 8.25 -1.57 -4.72
N PHE A 18 8.67 -1.08 -3.56
CA PHE A 18 8.58 -1.83 -2.30
C PHE A 18 7.12 -2.12 -1.94
N ASN A 19 6.27 -1.08 -1.89
CA ASN A 19 4.85 -1.25 -1.54
C ASN A 19 4.08 -2.02 -2.61
N GLY A 20 4.34 -1.75 -3.89
CA GLY A 20 3.69 -2.46 -4.99
C GLY A 20 4.00 -3.95 -4.98
N ALA A 21 5.27 -4.33 -4.83
CA ALA A 21 5.67 -5.73 -4.77
C ALA A 21 5.14 -6.41 -3.49
N ALA A 22 5.28 -5.77 -2.33
CA ALA A 22 4.77 -6.30 -1.07
C ALA A 22 3.25 -6.52 -1.11
N ALA A 23 2.49 -5.53 -1.61
CA ALA A 23 1.04 -5.64 -1.73
C ALA A 23 0.60 -6.74 -2.71
N LEU A 24 1.33 -6.92 -3.83
CA LEU A 24 1.06 -8.03 -4.76
C LEU A 24 1.31 -9.37 -4.10
N ILE A 25 2.49 -9.57 -3.52
CA ILE A 25 2.88 -10.86 -2.92
C ILE A 25 1.95 -11.20 -1.76
N CYS A 26 1.81 -10.28 -0.79
CA CYS A 26 1.00 -10.52 0.40
C CYS A 26 -0.49 -10.61 0.06
N GLY A 27 -1.02 -9.71 -0.78
CA GLY A 27 -2.42 -9.71 -1.14
C GLY A 27 -2.83 -10.98 -1.90
N ILE A 28 -2.03 -11.43 -2.88
CA ILE A 28 -2.27 -12.69 -3.59
C ILE A 28 -2.16 -13.88 -2.63
N TRP A 29 -1.16 -13.90 -1.75
CA TRP A 29 -1.01 -14.97 -0.78
C TRP A 29 -2.19 -15.05 0.20
N MET A 30 -2.67 -13.90 0.71
CA MET A 30 -3.88 -13.84 1.53
C MET A 30 -5.08 -14.41 0.81
N MET A 31 -5.30 -14.01 -0.44
CA MET A 31 -6.43 -14.48 -1.25
C MET A 31 -6.32 -15.98 -1.55
N LEU A 32 -5.14 -16.48 -1.91
CA LEU A 32 -4.91 -17.90 -2.16
C LEU A 32 -5.11 -18.73 -0.89
N SER A 33 -4.61 -18.27 0.25
CA SER A 33 -4.81 -18.94 1.55
C SER A 33 -6.29 -19.03 1.97
N ALA A 34 -7.14 -18.17 1.41
CA ALA A 34 -8.58 -18.20 1.64
C ALA A 34 -9.33 -19.15 0.71
N LEU A 35 -8.73 -19.54 -0.43
CA LEU A 35 -9.39 -20.31 -1.48
C LEU A 35 -8.90 -21.75 -1.56
N ILE A 36 -7.67 -22.01 -1.17
CA ILE A 36 -7.05 -23.34 -1.27
C ILE A 36 -6.20 -23.63 -0.03
N ASP A 37 -6.04 -24.89 0.31
CA ASP A 37 -5.13 -25.33 1.38
C ASP A 37 -3.69 -25.20 0.89
N LEU A 38 -2.96 -24.27 1.51
CA LEU A 38 -1.55 -24.07 1.24
C LEU A 38 -0.71 -24.67 2.38
N PRO A 39 0.46 -25.26 2.07
CA PRO A 39 1.40 -25.75 3.08
C PRO A 39 1.85 -24.69 4.06
N LEU A 40 1.82 -23.42 3.62
CA LEU A 40 2.09 -22.23 4.41
C LEU A 40 0.89 -21.29 4.21
N SER A 41 -0.05 -21.31 5.14
CA SER A 41 -1.24 -20.49 5.07
C SER A 41 -1.01 -19.11 5.71
N TRP A 42 -1.70 -18.09 5.21
CA TRP A 42 -1.70 -16.78 5.85
C TRP A 42 -2.27 -16.85 7.28
N ASN A 43 -3.20 -17.77 7.54
CA ASN A 43 -3.76 -18.02 8.87
C ASN A 43 -2.70 -18.42 9.92
N ASP A 44 -1.58 -19.00 9.49
CA ASP A 44 -0.48 -19.42 10.38
C ASP A 44 0.28 -18.20 10.93
N TRP A 45 0.21 -17.07 10.21
CA TRP A 45 0.87 -15.81 10.56
C TRP A 45 -0.05 -14.80 11.20
N MET A 46 -1.29 -14.75 10.73
CA MET A 46 -2.29 -13.77 11.16
C MET A 46 -3.63 -14.47 11.38
N PRO A 47 -4.04 -14.70 12.63
CA PRO A 47 -5.34 -15.31 12.91
C PRO A 47 -6.48 -14.36 12.54
N LEU A 48 -7.62 -14.90 12.09
CA LEU A 48 -8.79 -14.12 11.69
C LEU A 48 -9.37 -13.27 12.82
N SER A 49 -9.17 -13.67 14.09
CA SER A 49 -9.61 -12.90 15.26
C SER A 49 -9.03 -11.48 15.33
N ILE A 50 -7.97 -11.18 14.58
CA ILE A 50 -7.44 -9.81 14.48
C ILE A 50 -8.47 -8.83 13.88
N TYR A 51 -9.44 -9.36 13.13
CA TYR A 51 -10.48 -8.55 12.48
C TYR A 51 -11.74 -8.38 13.33
N ASP A 52 -11.88 -9.05 14.48
CA ASP A 52 -13.05 -8.97 15.35
C ASP A 52 -13.49 -7.53 15.70
N PRO A 53 -12.56 -6.55 15.87
CA PRO A 53 -12.93 -5.17 16.13
C PRO A 53 -13.53 -4.42 14.93
N PHE A 54 -13.40 -4.97 13.68
CA PHE A 54 -13.95 -4.30 12.51
C PHE A 54 -15.47 -4.46 12.42
N PRO A 55 -16.20 -3.41 12.00
CA PRO A 55 -17.62 -3.56 11.73
C PRO A 55 -17.85 -4.55 10.57
N LEU A 56 -18.87 -5.38 10.69
CA LEU A 56 -19.22 -6.40 9.70
C LEU A 56 -18.11 -7.46 9.51
N HIS A 57 -17.29 -7.73 10.53
CA HIS A 57 -16.23 -8.74 10.45
C HIS A 57 -16.81 -10.14 10.12
N ASP A 58 -17.98 -10.48 10.63
CA ASP A 58 -18.68 -11.74 10.34
C ASP A 58 -19.04 -11.93 8.86
N VAL A 59 -19.04 -10.86 8.07
CA VAL A 59 -19.41 -10.88 6.64
C VAL A 59 -18.17 -10.81 5.77
N PHE A 60 -17.28 -9.83 6.04
CA PHE A 60 -16.15 -9.53 5.15
C PHE A 60 -14.82 -10.15 5.60
N PHE A 61 -14.69 -10.51 6.88
CA PHE A 61 -13.41 -10.96 7.42
C PHE A 61 -13.47 -12.41 7.94
N THR A 62 -14.39 -13.21 7.41
CA THR A 62 -14.46 -14.65 7.68
C THR A 62 -13.30 -15.42 7.06
N THR A 63 -12.59 -14.81 6.11
CA THR A 63 -11.36 -15.30 5.47
C THR A 63 -10.45 -14.12 5.17
N HIS A 64 -9.19 -14.39 4.78
CA HIS A 64 -8.25 -13.37 4.32
C HIS A 64 -8.48 -12.89 2.88
N PHE A 65 -9.53 -13.35 2.19
CA PHE A 65 -9.80 -12.96 0.80
C PHE A 65 -10.02 -11.45 0.64
N TRP A 66 -10.96 -10.89 1.40
CA TRP A 66 -11.29 -9.47 1.30
C TRP A 66 -10.17 -8.54 1.79
N PRO A 67 -9.48 -8.82 2.92
CA PRO A 67 -8.28 -8.09 3.29
C PRO A 67 -7.19 -8.13 2.23
N GLY A 68 -6.94 -9.29 1.62
CA GLY A 68 -5.97 -9.43 0.52
C GLY A 68 -6.36 -8.64 -0.71
N LEU A 69 -7.63 -8.66 -1.10
CA LEU A 69 -8.15 -7.86 -2.21
C LEU A 69 -8.03 -6.36 -1.92
N ALA A 70 -8.36 -5.92 -0.70
CA ALA A 70 -8.22 -4.54 -0.28
C ALA A 70 -6.75 -4.08 -0.34
N LEU A 71 -5.81 -4.90 0.13
CA LEU A 71 -4.38 -4.63 0.04
C LEU A 71 -3.92 -4.47 -1.42
N LEU A 72 -4.39 -5.32 -2.32
CA LEU A 72 -4.10 -5.21 -3.76
C LEU A 72 -4.63 -3.92 -4.37
N LEU A 73 -5.87 -3.55 -4.06
CA LEU A 73 -6.53 -2.39 -4.67
C LEU A 73 -6.02 -1.07 -4.08
N ILE A 74 -5.82 -1.01 -2.76
CA ILE A 74 -5.46 0.22 -2.06
C ILE A 74 -3.95 0.49 -2.14
N ASN A 75 -3.12 -0.53 -1.94
CA ASN A 75 -1.66 -0.38 -1.94
C ASN A 75 -1.02 -0.91 -3.23
N GLY A 76 -1.50 -2.02 -3.78
CA GLY A 76 -0.91 -2.62 -4.98
C GLY A 76 -1.14 -1.78 -6.23
N ALA A 77 -2.39 -1.58 -6.62
CA ALA A 77 -2.75 -0.97 -7.89
C ALA A 77 -2.17 0.45 -8.09
N PRO A 78 -2.29 1.40 -7.14
CA PRO A 78 -1.77 2.75 -7.34
C PRO A 78 -0.24 2.79 -7.39
N ASN A 79 0.46 1.96 -6.62
CA ASN A 79 1.92 1.86 -6.68
C ASN A 79 2.39 1.27 -8.00
N ILE A 80 1.70 0.25 -8.53
CA ILE A 80 2.00 -0.32 -9.85
C ILE A 80 1.71 0.68 -10.96
N ALA A 81 0.59 1.41 -10.87
CA ALA A 81 0.29 2.47 -11.82
C ALA A 81 1.39 3.56 -11.82
N ALA A 82 1.90 3.94 -10.64
CA ALA A 82 3.03 4.84 -10.50
C ALA A 82 4.30 4.28 -11.18
N ILE A 83 4.63 3.00 -10.98
CA ILE A 83 5.77 2.34 -11.62
C ILE A 83 5.63 2.36 -13.14
N VAL A 84 4.46 1.99 -13.66
CA VAL A 84 4.19 1.98 -15.11
C VAL A 84 4.27 3.39 -15.69
N ALA A 85 3.67 4.38 -15.03
CA ALA A 85 3.72 5.78 -15.46
C ALA A 85 5.18 6.29 -15.47
N HIS A 86 5.97 5.96 -14.46
CA HIS A 86 7.39 6.32 -14.41
C HIS A 86 8.18 5.71 -15.57
N ARG A 87 8.01 4.40 -15.82
CA ARG A 87 8.68 3.71 -16.94
C ARG A 87 8.30 4.26 -18.30
N ARG A 88 7.04 4.67 -18.47
CA ARG A 88 6.54 5.30 -19.70
C ARG A 88 6.88 6.79 -19.81
N ARG A 89 7.61 7.36 -18.85
CA ARG A 89 7.91 8.80 -18.77
C ARG A 89 6.64 9.66 -18.84
N SER A 90 5.56 9.20 -18.25
CA SER A 90 4.28 9.91 -18.24
C SER A 90 4.33 11.07 -17.25
N SER A 91 3.76 12.20 -17.64
CA SER A 91 3.57 13.36 -16.74
C SER A 91 2.64 13.08 -15.55
N SER A 92 1.85 12.02 -15.62
CA SER A 92 0.96 11.60 -14.54
C SER A 92 1.66 10.79 -13.42
N TRP A 93 2.94 10.48 -13.56
CA TRP A 93 3.67 9.70 -12.55
C TRP A 93 3.61 10.30 -11.14
N PRO A 94 3.87 11.61 -10.90
CA PRO A 94 3.80 12.17 -9.55
C PRO A 94 2.39 12.13 -8.95
N GLN A 95 1.33 12.21 -9.79
CA GLN A 95 -0.05 12.10 -9.34
C GLN A 95 -0.37 10.69 -8.85
N TRP A 96 0.14 9.64 -9.52
CA TRP A 96 0.01 8.27 -9.05
C TRP A 96 0.77 8.03 -7.75
N CYS A 97 1.97 8.63 -7.58
CA CYS A 97 2.69 8.60 -6.31
C CYS A 97 1.90 9.28 -5.18
N LEU A 98 1.25 10.41 -5.48
CA LEU A 98 0.41 11.13 -4.53
C LEU A 98 -0.78 10.29 -4.11
N LEU A 99 -1.50 9.71 -5.09
CA LEU A 99 -2.65 8.85 -4.81
C LEU A 99 -2.25 7.65 -3.95
N ALA A 100 -1.15 6.98 -4.28
CA ALA A 100 -0.65 5.85 -3.51
C ALA A 100 -0.33 6.22 -2.06
N GLY A 101 0.35 7.35 -1.83
CA GLY A 101 0.66 7.84 -0.49
C GLY A 101 -0.59 8.22 0.32
N MET A 102 -1.56 8.90 -0.30
CA MET A 102 -2.82 9.27 0.36
C MET A 102 -3.66 8.05 0.73
N LEU A 103 -3.77 7.06 -0.15
CA LEU A 103 -4.49 5.82 0.12
C LEU A 103 -3.81 5.01 1.24
N LEU A 104 -2.49 4.98 1.26
CA LEU A 104 -1.74 4.33 2.33
C LEU A 104 -1.99 5.01 3.69
N ILE A 105 -1.99 6.36 3.74
CA ILE A 105 -2.34 7.10 4.96
C ILE A 105 -3.76 6.77 5.40
N ALA A 106 -4.74 6.88 4.50
CA ALA A 106 -6.14 6.62 4.83
C ALA A 106 -6.34 5.19 5.38
N TRP A 107 -5.74 4.20 4.72
CA TRP A 107 -5.80 2.81 5.14
C TRP A 107 -5.18 2.59 6.52
N THR A 108 -3.97 3.08 6.75
CA THR A 108 -3.27 2.91 8.03
C THR A 108 -3.92 3.66 9.18
N VAL A 109 -4.56 4.81 8.92
CA VAL A 109 -5.36 5.51 9.93
C VAL A 109 -6.56 4.66 10.35
N VAL A 110 -7.28 4.05 9.39
CA VAL A 110 -8.39 3.14 9.71
C VAL A 110 -7.88 1.94 10.52
N GLU A 111 -6.78 1.33 10.12
CA GLU A 111 -6.18 0.22 10.89
C GLU A 111 -5.81 0.64 12.31
N LEU A 112 -5.17 1.79 12.49
CA LEU A 112 -4.75 2.26 13.83
C LEU A 112 -5.91 2.61 14.73
N VAL A 113 -7.03 3.08 14.18
CA VAL A 113 -8.25 3.35 14.96
C VAL A 113 -8.90 2.06 15.42
N VAL A 114 -8.88 1.00 14.61
CA VAL A 114 -9.56 -0.27 14.90
C VAL A 114 -8.64 -1.27 15.59
N ILE A 115 -7.41 -1.40 15.10
CA ILE A 115 -6.41 -2.34 15.61
C ILE A 115 -5.07 -1.62 15.75
N PRO A 116 -4.81 -0.92 16.86
CA PRO A 116 -3.51 -0.27 17.07
C PRO A 116 -2.37 -1.28 17.00
N ASN A 117 -1.46 -1.10 16.03
CA ASN A 117 -0.32 -2.00 15.82
C ASN A 117 0.92 -1.25 15.30
N GLY A 118 2.10 -1.80 15.57
CA GLY A 118 3.37 -1.20 15.16
C GLY A 118 3.57 -1.11 13.65
N PRO A 119 3.29 -2.16 12.86
CA PRO A 119 3.36 -2.10 11.41
C PRO A 119 2.54 -0.96 10.79
N SER A 120 1.31 -0.72 11.24
CA SER A 120 0.48 0.37 10.72
C SER A 120 1.05 1.75 11.04
N VAL A 121 1.70 1.93 12.20
CA VAL A 121 2.44 3.17 12.51
C VAL A 121 3.58 3.38 11.52
N PHE A 122 4.36 2.34 11.25
CA PHE A 122 5.45 2.40 10.27
C PHE A 122 4.93 2.79 8.88
N TYR A 123 3.87 2.14 8.39
CA TYR A 123 3.30 2.44 7.09
C TYR A 123 2.61 3.80 7.02
N LEU A 124 2.07 4.31 8.13
CA LEU A 124 1.58 5.69 8.20
C LEU A 124 2.71 6.69 7.94
N VAL A 125 3.85 6.49 8.59
CA VAL A 125 5.04 7.34 8.37
C VAL A 125 5.51 7.26 6.93
N VAL A 126 5.58 6.05 6.35
CA VAL A 126 5.92 5.85 4.93
C VAL A 126 4.94 6.59 4.02
N GLY A 127 3.64 6.49 4.28
CA GLY A 127 2.60 7.19 3.51
C GLY A 127 2.73 8.71 3.56
N ILE A 128 3.05 9.28 4.73
CA ILE A 128 3.31 10.72 4.89
C ILE A 128 4.52 11.15 4.06
N PHE A 129 5.62 10.41 4.13
CA PHE A 129 6.82 10.72 3.33
C PHE A 129 6.56 10.56 1.83
N GLN A 130 5.84 9.52 1.41
CA GLN A 130 5.48 9.29 0.00
C GLN A 130 4.61 10.44 -0.53
N THR A 131 3.61 10.85 0.23
CA THR A 131 2.73 11.99 -0.11
C THR A 131 3.54 13.30 -0.22
N THR A 132 4.41 13.56 0.76
CA THR A 132 5.24 14.76 0.78
C THR A 132 6.21 14.80 -0.41
N ALA A 133 6.85 13.67 -0.72
CA ALA A 133 7.73 13.55 -1.87
C ALA A 133 6.99 13.76 -3.19
N ALA A 134 5.78 13.20 -3.33
CA ALA A 134 4.95 13.37 -4.52
C ALA A 134 4.51 14.83 -4.72
N ILE A 135 4.12 15.53 -3.64
CA ILE A 135 3.80 16.96 -3.68
C ILE A 135 5.03 17.78 -4.14
N ALA A 136 6.22 17.45 -3.61
CA ALA A 136 7.45 18.12 -4.03
C ALA A 136 7.73 17.90 -5.54
N LEU A 137 7.54 16.68 -6.06
CA LEU A 137 7.70 16.39 -7.49
C LEU A 137 6.73 17.18 -8.35
N ILE A 138 5.46 17.27 -7.95
CA ILE A 138 4.42 18.04 -8.65
C ILE A 138 4.79 19.52 -8.69
N LYS A 139 5.15 20.11 -7.52
CA LYS A 139 5.52 21.52 -7.43
C LYS A 139 6.79 21.88 -8.21
N LEU A 140 7.72 20.95 -8.33
CA LEU A 140 8.97 21.14 -9.08
C LEU A 140 8.83 20.84 -10.57
N GLY A 141 7.64 20.45 -11.05
CA GLY A 141 7.38 20.11 -12.45
C GLY A 141 8.20 18.91 -12.93
N VAL A 142 8.53 17.97 -12.03
CA VAL A 142 9.34 16.79 -12.37
C VAL A 142 8.44 15.77 -13.07
N GLN A 143 8.87 15.38 -14.27
CA GLN A 143 8.21 14.35 -15.08
C GLN A 143 9.05 13.06 -15.12
#